data_2bc4b2bf8647da5ae41868dd870b13f1
#
_entry.id   2bc4b2bf8647da5ae41868dd870b13f1
#
_cell.length_a   1.000
_cell.length_b   1.000
_cell.length_c   1.000
_cell.angle_alpha   90.00
_cell.angle_beta   90.00
_cell.angle_gamma   90.00
#
_symmetry.space_group_name_H-M   'P 1'
#
loop_
_entity.id
_entity.type
_entity.pdbx_description
1 polymer ?
#
loop_
_entity_poly.entity_id
_entity_poly.type
_entity_poly.pdbx_seq_one_letter_code
_entity_poly.pdbx_strand_id
1 'polypeptide(L)'
;MREREELTLLGNKVSKYRTDYAPEVLEKFGNKHPDNDYFVKFNCPEFTSLCPITGQPDFATVYISYVPDKFLVESKSLKLYLFSFRDHGDFHEDVINIIMKDLVKLLEPKYVEVWGKFLPRGGLSIDPYANYGKPGTKWEEVAWQRLSMHDMYPERVDNR
;
A
#
# COMPACT_ATOMS: atom_id res chain seq x y z
N MET A 1 -3.53 0.96 -27.72
CA MET A 1 -4.97 1.15 -27.45
C MET A 1 -5.66 -0.08 -26.83
N ARG A 2 -5.19 -1.30 -27.06
CA ARG A 2 -5.84 -2.52 -26.50
C ARG A 2 -5.68 -2.73 -24.97
N GLU A 3 -4.67 -2.12 -24.33
CA GLU A 3 -4.39 -2.34 -22.90
C GLU A 3 -5.31 -1.57 -21.93
N ARG A 4 -6.14 -0.63 -22.44
CA ARG A 4 -7.10 0.12 -21.61
C ARG A 4 -8.46 -0.57 -21.48
N GLU A 5 -8.72 -1.60 -22.26
CA GLU A 5 -10.00 -2.33 -22.26
C GLU A 5 -10.13 -3.26 -21.03
N GLU A 6 -9.01 -3.59 -20.38
CA GLU A 6 -8.97 -4.43 -19.17
C GLU A 6 -9.28 -3.65 -17.88
N LEU A 7 -9.23 -2.30 -17.92
CA LEU A 7 -9.45 -1.46 -16.75
C LEU A 7 -10.92 -1.00 -16.70
N THR A 8 -11.65 -1.47 -15.71
CA THR A 8 -13.10 -1.23 -15.60
C THR A 8 -13.45 0.07 -14.87
N LEU A 9 -12.54 0.58 -14.03
CA LEU A 9 -12.77 1.75 -13.18
C LEU A 9 -12.24 3.05 -13.77
N LEU A 10 -11.33 2.99 -14.74
CA LEU A 10 -10.73 4.15 -15.37
C LEU A 10 -11.69 4.70 -16.45
N GLY A 11 -12.17 5.94 -16.26
CA GLY A 11 -12.98 6.65 -17.28
C GLY A 11 -14.43 6.91 -16.84
N ASN A 12 -15.41 6.52 -17.63
CA ASN A 12 -16.77 7.06 -17.64
C ASN A 12 -17.79 6.47 -16.65
N LYS A 13 -17.38 5.66 -15.67
CA LYS A 13 -18.33 5.04 -14.73
C LYS A 13 -18.39 5.78 -13.41
N VAL A 14 -19.58 5.89 -12.84
CA VAL A 14 -19.79 6.37 -11.48
C VAL A 14 -19.04 5.44 -10.52
N SER A 15 -18.09 5.99 -9.77
CA SER A 15 -17.32 5.23 -8.79
C SER A 15 -18.17 5.00 -7.55
N LYS A 16 -18.29 3.73 -7.14
CA LYS A 16 -18.91 3.37 -5.87
C LYS A 16 -17.82 3.28 -4.81
N TYR A 17 -17.91 4.13 -3.79
CA TYR A 17 -17.01 4.10 -2.64
C TYR A 17 -17.53 3.12 -1.61
N ARG A 18 -16.81 2.00 -1.45
CA ARG A 18 -17.06 1.07 -0.35
C ARG A 18 -16.29 1.51 0.89
N THR A 19 -16.88 1.34 2.06
CA THR A 19 -16.28 1.69 3.35
C THR A 19 -15.92 0.45 4.17
N ASP A 20 -16.21 -0.73 3.66
CA ASP A 20 -15.80 -2.04 4.18
C ASP A 20 -14.67 -2.62 3.32
N TYR A 21 -13.73 -3.28 3.94
CA TYR A 21 -12.54 -3.85 3.28
C TYR A 21 -12.89 -4.61 1.99
N ALA A 22 -12.34 -4.16 0.87
CA ALA A 22 -12.71 -4.62 -0.46
C ALA A 22 -11.48 -4.84 -1.37
N PRO A 23 -10.67 -5.87 -1.14
CA PRO A 23 -9.48 -6.15 -1.97
C PRO A 23 -9.84 -6.46 -3.43
N GLU A 24 -11.06 -6.90 -3.70
CA GLU A 24 -11.55 -7.20 -5.05
C GLU A 24 -11.69 -5.98 -5.97
N VAL A 25 -11.63 -4.75 -5.43
CA VAL A 25 -11.67 -3.55 -6.26
C VAL A 25 -10.33 -3.22 -6.92
N LEU A 26 -9.24 -3.83 -6.45
CA LEU A 26 -7.91 -3.61 -7.03
C LEU A 26 -7.83 -4.13 -8.46
N GLU A 27 -7.28 -3.30 -9.33
CA GLU A 27 -7.02 -3.62 -10.74
C GLU A 27 -5.53 -3.46 -11.07
N LYS A 28 -5.08 -4.18 -12.07
CA LYS A 28 -3.71 -4.12 -12.58
C LYS A 28 -3.68 -4.00 -14.09
N PHE A 29 -2.58 -3.51 -14.62
CA PHE A 29 -2.31 -3.45 -16.05
C PHE A 29 -0.86 -3.81 -16.37
N GLY A 30 -0.56 -4.11 -17.64
CA GLY A 30 0.74 -4.58 -18.07
C GLY A 30 1.84 -3.54 -17.92
N ASN A 31 3.00 -3.95 -17.39
CA ASN A 31 4.21 -3.14 -17.37
C ASN A 31 4.89 -3.19 -18.75
N LYS A 32 5.11 -2.04 -19.37
CA LYS A 32 5.79 -1.94 -20.67
C LYS A 32 7.32 -2.02 -20.59
N HIS A 33 7.88 -1.93 -19.39
CA HIS A 33 9.32 -1.90 -19.13
C HIS A 33 9.74 -2.98 -18.11
N PRO A 34 9.44 -4.26 -18.36
CA PRO A 34 9.78 -5.33 -17.40
C PRO A 34 11.29 -5.61 -17.34
N ASP A 35 12.04 -5.16 -18.35
CA ASP A 35 13.49 -5.26 -18.48
C ASP A 35 14.25 -4.18 -17.70
N ASN A 36 13.53 -3.19 -17.14
CA ASN A 36 14.11 -2.09 -16.39
C ASN A 36 13.61 -2.07 -14.96
N ASP A 37 14.51 -1.94 -13.99
CA ASP A 37 14.15 -1.81 -12.59
C ASP A 37 13.91 -0.33 -12.25
N TYR A 38 12.72 -0.03 -11.73
CA TYR A 38 12.36 1.32 -11.30
C TYR A 38 11.35 1.26 -10.16
N PHE A 39 11.34 2.28 -9.32
CA PHE A 39 10.34 2.43 -8.28
C PHE A 39 9.12 3.20 -8.78
N VAL A 40 7.95 2.71 -8.39
CA VAL A 40 6.71 3.49 -8.36
C VAL A 40 6.36 3.76 -6.92
N LYS A 41 6.11 5.01 -6.56
CA LYS A 41 5.75 5.41 -5.20
C LYS A 41 4.39 6.11 -5.17
N PHE A 42 3.52 5.65 -4.29
CA PHE A 42 2.28 6.32 -3.93
C PHE A 42 2.39 6.93 -2.54
N ASN A 43 2.00 8.19 -2.42
CA ASN A 43 1.89 8.91 -1.16
C ASN A 43 0.40 9.09 -0.87
N CYS A 44 -0.10 8.47 0.18
CA CYS A 44 -1.53 8.39 0.47
C CYS A 44 -1.82 9.07 1.83
N PRO A 45 -1.97 10.42 1.86
CA PRO A 45 -2.07 11.17 3.11
C PRO A 45 -3.46 11.14 3.78
N GLU A 46 -4.46 10.57 3.12
CA GLU A 46 -5.85 10.58 3.59
C GLU A 46 -6.34 9.20 4.04
N PHE A 47 -5.43 8.31 4.43
CA PHE A 47 -5.80 6.98 4.87
C PHE A 47 -6.49 7.03 6.24
N THR A 48 -7.55 6.24 6.39
CA THR A 48 -8.24 6.05 7.65
C THR A 48 -8.74 4.62 7.80
N SER A 49 -8.72 4.12 9.03
CA SER A 49 -9.27 2.85 9.47
C SER A 49 -9.89 3.02 10.85
N LEU A 50 -10.38 1.95 11.47
CA LEU A 50 -10.93 1.99 12.82
C LEU A 50 -10.07 1.17 13.79
N CYS A 51 -9.98 1.63 15.01
CA CYS A 51 -9.50 0.79 16.11
C CYS A 51 -10.45 -0.38 16.32
N PRO A 52 -9.98 -1.64 16.31
CA PRO A 52 -10.86 -2.80 16.44
C PRO A 52 -11.48 -2.94 17.84
N ILE A 53 -10.93 -2.24 18.82
CA ILE A 53 -11.40 -2.31 20.22
C ILE A 53 -12.40 -1.18 20.52
N THR A 54 -12.06 0.06 20.15
CA THR A 54 -12.85 1.24 20.53
C THR A 54 -13.73 1.79 19.41
N GLY A 55 -13.48 1.39 18.16
CA GLY A 55 -14.15 1.95 16.98
C GLY A 55 -13.73 3.39 16.67
N GLN A 56 -12.73 3.91 17.37
CA GLN A 56 -12.20 5.25 17.09
C GLN A 56 -11.50 5.27 15.74
N PRO A 57 -11.72 6.31 14.91
CA PRO A 57 -11.00 6.47 13.66
C PRO A 57 -9.49 6.67 13.88
N ASP A 58 -8.71 5.96 13.09
CA ASP A 58 -7.28 6.12 12.96
C ASP A 58 -6.95 6.76 11.61
N PHE A 59 -6.02 7.70 11.61
CA PHE A 59 -5.60 8.43 10.41
C PHE A 59 -4.12 8.23 10.17
N ALA A 60 -3.74 8.08 8.90
CA ALA A 60 -2.34 7.87 8.52
C ALA A 60 -2.01 8.47 7.16
N THR A 61 -0.72 8.73 6.97
CA THR A 61 -0.13 8.76 5.64
C THR A 61 0.45 7.39 5.36
N VAL A 62 -0.02 6.75 4.29
CA VAL A 62 0.51 5.46 3.83
C VAL A 62 1.40 5.69 2.62
N TYR A 63 2.64 5.20 2.71
CA TYR A 63 3.61 5.23 1.61
C TYR A 63 3.72 3.82 1.04
N ILE A 64 3.46 3.69 -0.25
CA ILE A 64 3.58 2.44 -0.99
C ILE A 64 4.66 2.63 -2.05
N SER A 65 5.73 1.84 -2.00
CA SER A 65 6.79 1.88 -3.01
C SER A 65 7.02 0.47 -3.53
N TYR A 66 7.07 0.29 -4.85
CA TYR A 66 7.31 -1.03 -5.40
C TYR A 66 8.11 -0.96 -6.70
N VAL A 67 8.80 -2.06 -7.01
CA VAL A 67 9.45 -2.30 -8.29
C VAL A 67 8.60 -3.32 -9.05
N PRO A 68 7.92 -2.90 -10.13
CA PRO A 68 7.04 -3.79 -10.87
C PRO A 68 7.82 -4.87 -11.61
N ASP A 69 7.22 -6.05 -11.72
CA ASP A 69 7.64 -7.07 -12.68
C ASP A 69 6.77 -6.95 -13.94
N LYS A 70 5.77 -7.79 -14.08
CA LYS A 70 4.87 -7.82 -15.25
C LYS A 70 3.71 -6.84 -15.17
N PHE A 71 3.32 -6.42 -13.97
CA PHE A 71 2.12 -5.64 -13.73
C PHE A 71 2.34 -4.40 -12.88
N LEU A 72 1.52 -3.38 -13.15
CA LEU A 72 1.39 -2.17 -12.35
C LEU A 72 -0.02 -2.10 -11.76
N VAL A 73 -0.16 -1.53 -10.57
CA VAL A 73 -1.48 -1.27 -9.97
C VAL A 73 -2.14 -0.07 -10.65
N GLU A 74 -3.44 -0.19 -10.92
CA GLU A 74 -4.23 0.94 -11.45
C GLU A 74 -4.56 1.91 -10.30
N SER A 75 -4.24 3.20 -10.49
CA SER A 75 -4.25 4.20 -9.42
C SER A 75 -5.63 4.52 -8.86
N LYS A 76 -6.69 4.54 -9.69
CA LYS A 76 -8.05 4.77 -9.23
C LYS A 76 -8.55 3.58 -8.40
N SER A 77 -8.25 2.36 -8.80
CA SER A 77 -8.58 1.16 -8.04
C SER A 77 -7.86 1.13 -6.70
N LEU A 78 -6.58 1.53 -6.67
CA LEU A 78 -5.83 1.66 -5.43
C LEU A 78 -6.46 2.68 -4.48
N LYS A 79 -6.89 3.84 -5.01
CA LYS A 79 -7.60 4.85 -4.22
C LYS A 79 -8.89 4.27 -3.60
N LEU A 80 -9.68 3.56 -4.37
CA LEU A 80 -10.93 2.94 -3.88
C LEU A 80 -10.66 1.82 -2.87
N TYR A 81 -9.61 1.05 -3.08
CA TYR A 81 -9.16 0.02 -2.16
C TYR A 81 -8.75 0.61 -0.80
N LEU A 82 -7.90 1.64 -0.79
CA LEU A 82 -7.49 2.30 0.45
C LEU A 82 -8.68 2.97 1.15
N PHE A 83 -9.61 3.54 0.40
CA PHE A 83 -10.84 4.11 0.96
C PHE A 83 -11.70 3.04 1.64
N SER A 84 -11.67 1.79 1.18
CA SER A 84 -12.48 0.70 1.73
C SER A 84 -12.12 0.33 3.18
N PHE A 85 -10.96 0.76 3.68
CA PHE A 85 -10.58 0.57 5.08
C PHE A 85 -11.32 1.51 6.05
N ARG A 86 -12.06 2.48 5.57
CA ARG A 86 -12.64 3.55 6.40
C ARG A 86 -13.47 3.05 7.58
N ASP A 87 -14.27 2.01 7.40
CA ASP A 87 -15.06 1.37 8.46
C ASP A 87 -14.51 0.00 8.85
N HIS A 88 -13.28 -0.32 8.43
CA HIS A 88 -12.61 -1.57 8.77
C HIS A 88 -11.83 -1.44 10.07
N GLY A 89 -12.18 -2.28 11.05
CA GLY A 89 -11.50 -2.34 12.35
C GLY A 89 -10.33 -3.32 12.33
N ASP A 90 -9.10 -2.78 12.39
CA ASP A 90 -7.88 -3.58 12.51
C ASP A 90 -6.77 -2.77 13.17
N PHE A 91 -5.79 -3.43 13.77
CA PHE A 91 -4.63 -2.75 14.32
C PHE A 91 -3.75 -2.15 13.20
N HIS A 92 -3.01 -1.10 13.53
CA HIS A 92 -2.14 -0.40 12.56
C HIS A 92 -1.17 -1.36 11.86
N GLU A 93 -0.58 -2.26 12.64
CA GLU A 93 0.38 -3.28 12.17
C GLU A 93 -0.28 -4.25 11.18
N ASP A 94 -1.51 -4.68 11.49
CA ASP A 94 -2.25 -5.60 10.61
C ASP A 94 -2.64 -4.92 9.31
N VAL A 95 -3.14 -3.70 9.37
CA VAL A 95 -3.53 -2.91 8.18
C VAL A 95 -2.37 -2.79 7.18
N ILE A 96 -1.18 -2.43 7.65
CA ILE A 96 -0.01 -2.26 6.78
C ILE A 96 0.43 -3.59 6.17
N ASN A 97 0.40 -4.67 6.95
CA ASN A 97 0.69 -6.01 6.42
C ASN A 97 -0.37 -6.50 5.42
N ILE A 98 -1.65 -6.22 5.66
CA ILE A 98 -2.74 -6.56 4.73
C ILE A 98 -2.52 -5.85 3.40
N ILE A 99 -2.28 -4.54 3.41
CA ILE A 99 -2.04 -3.77 2.18
C ILE A 99 -0.83 -4.34 1.41
N MET A 100 0.26 -4.63 2.10
CA MET A 100 1.45 -5.21 1.46
C MET A 100 1.14 -6.57 0.82
N LYS A 101 0.45 -7.46 1.54
CA LYS A 101 0.11 -8.80 1.04
C LYS A 101 -0.89 -8.77 -0.11
N ASP A 102 -1.87 -7.88 -0.08
CA ASP A 102 -2.82 -7.71 -1.18
C ASP A 102 -2.13 -7.24 -2.46
N LEU A 103 -1.18 -6.31 -2.35
CA LEU A 103 -0.38 -5.86 -3.49
C LEU A 103 0.55 -6.95 -4.03
N VAL A 104 1.16 -7.77 -3.15
CA VAL A 104 1.95 -8.93 -3.58
C VAL A 104 1.09 -9.91 -4.38
N LYS A 105 -0.10 -10.23 -3.86
CA LYS A 105 -1.03 -11.16 -4.52
C LYS A 105 -1.50 -10.64 -5.87
N LEU A 106 -1.76 -9.33 -5.98
CA LEU A 106 -2.23 -8.72 -7.22
C LEU A 106 -1.13 -8.64 -8.28
N LEU A 107 0.06 -8.17 -7.90
CA LEU A 107 1.08 -7.69 -8.83
C LEU A 107 2.22 -8.67 -9.05
N GLU A 108 2.47 -9.58 -8.09
CA GLU A 108 3.66 -10.41 -8.04
C GLU A 108 4.94 -9.59 -8.32
N PRO A 109 5.16 -8.48 -7.58
CA PRO A 109 6.20 -7.51 -7.90
C PRO A 109 7.59 -8.06 -7.61
N LYS A 110 8.62 -7.45 -8.19
CA LYS A 110 10.00 -7.74 -7.81
C LYS A 110 10.26 -7.37 -6.36
N TYR A 111 9.75 -6.22 -5.95
CA TYR A 111 9.86 -5.66 -4.60
C TYR A 111 8.63 -4.81 -4.27
N VAL A 112 8.19 -4.82 -3.02
CA VAL A 112 7.20 -3.86 -2.50
C VAL A 112 7.45 -3.58 -1.02
N GLU A 113 7.24 -2.34 -0.64
CA GLU A 113 7.21 -1.89 0.75
C GLU A 113 5.98 -1.03 1.01
N VAL A 114 5.43 -1.16 2.20
CA VAL A 114 4.32 -0.33 2.68
C VAL A 114 4.70 0.21 4.05
N TRP A 115 4.67 1.52 4.18
CA TRP A 115 5.00 2.22 5.41
C TRP A 115 3.83 3.09 5.82
N GLY A 116 3.25 2.84 7.00
CA GLY A 116 2.20 3.66 7.58
C GLY A 116 2.76 4.61 8.62
N LYS A 117 2.41 5.88 8.53
CA LYS A 117 2.67 6.90 9.56
C LYS A 117 1.34 7.34 10.14
N PHE A 118 0.96 6.75 11.27
CA PHE A 118 -0.30 7.03 11.94
C PHE A 118 -0.21 8.26 12.85
N LEU A 119 -1.30 9.02 12.94
CA LEU A 119 -1.39 10.14 13.87
C LEU A 119 -1.29 9.64 15.32
N PRO A 120 -0.60 10.40 16.19
CA PRO A 120 -0.46 10.00 17.59
C PRO A 120 -1.81 9.95 18.31
N ARG A 121 -1.94 8.99 19.21
CA ARG A 121 -3.03 8.89 20.19
C ARG A 121 -2.41 8.78 21.58
N GLY A 122 -2.84 9.64 22.51
CA GLY A 122 -2.24 9.70 23.85
C GLY A 122 -0.74 10.03 23.84
N GLY A 123 -0.28 10.78 22.83
CA GLY A 123 1.13 11.15 22.68
C GLY A 123 2.02 10.04 22.07
N LEU A 124 1.42 8.93 21.59
CA LEU A 124 2.16 7.80 21.01
C LEU A 124 1.73 7.60 19.56
N SER A 125 2.69 7.62 18.63
CA SER A 125 2.48 7.23 17.24
C SER A 125 3.02 5.83 16.98
N ILE A 126 2.40 5.12 16.02
CA ILE A 126 2.81 3.79 15.58
C ILE A 126 3.03 3.85 14.07
N ASP A 127 4.22 3.47 13.63
CA ASP A 127 4.64 3.57 12.22
C ASP A 127 5.07 2.20 11.68
N PRO A 128 4.13 1.28 11.38
CA PRO A 128 4.50 -0.04 10.88
C PRO A 128 5.11 0.04 9.49
N TYR A 129 6.12 -0.77 9.25
CA TYR A 129 6.78 -0.96 7.96
C TYR A 129 6.80 -2.43 7.60
N ALA A 130 6.28 -2.78 6.45
CA ALA A 130 6.31 -4.14 5.92
C ALA A 130 6.85 -4.13 4.50
N ASN A 131 7.63 -5.14 4.14
CA ASN A 131 8.14 -5.27 2.79
C ASN A 131 8.21 -6.73 2.32
N TYR A 132 8.44 -6.89 1.03
CA TYR A 132 8.55 -8.17 0.34
C TYR A 132 9.52 -8.04 -0.83
N GLY A 133 10.40 -9.01 -0.95
CA GLY A 133 11.26 -9.23 -2.12
C GLY A 133 10.93 -10.57 -2.75
N LYS A 134 10.85 -10.60 -4.09
CA LYS A 134 10.47 -11.80 -4.84
C LYS A 134 11.41 -12.97 -4.51
N PRO A 135 10.88 -14.12 -4.01
CA PRO A 135 11.68 -15.27 -3.61
C PRO A 135 12.55 -15.79 -4.77
N GLY A 136 13.78 -16.23 -4.43
CA GLY A 136 14.73 -16.77 -5.41
C GLY A 136 15.38 -15.71 -6.30
N THR A 137 15.26 -14.44 -5.98
CA THR A 137 15.85 -13.32 -6.74
C THR A 137 16.70 -12.42 -5.84
N LYS A 138 17.48 -11.51 -6.45
CA LYS A 138 18.22 -10.47 -5.72
C LYS A 138 17.34 -9.60 -4.82
N TRP A 139 16.04 -9.58 -5.08
CA TRP A 139 15.10 -8.73 -4.35
C TRP A 139 14.82 -9.20 -2.93
N GLU A 140 15.07 -10.49 -2.62
CA GLU A 140 15.06 -10.96 -1.22
C GLU A 140 16.13 -10.24 -0.39
N GLU A 141 17.35 -10.11 -0.94
CA GLU A 141 18.44 -9.39 -0.28
C GLU A 141 18.13 -7.89 -0.17
N VAL A 142 17.57 -7.27 -1.22
CA VAL A 142 17.14 -5.87 -1.17
C VAL A 142 16.10 -5.67 -0.07
N ALA A 143 15.12 -6.56 0.05
CA ALA A 143 14.10 -6.48 1.10
C ALA A 143 14.72 -6.58 2.49
N TRP A 144 15.64 -7.47 2.70
CA TRP A 144 16.37 -7.60 3.96
C TRP A 144 17.16 -6.35 4.30
N GLN A 145 17.92 -5.80 3.34
CA GLN A 145 18.72 -4.60 3.53
C GLN A 145 17.82 -3.41 3.90
N ARG A 146 16.72 -3.21 3.20
CA ARG A 146 15.79 -2.12 3.48
C ARG A 146 15.12 -2.26 4.84
N LEU A 147 14.75 -3.46 5.24
CA LEU A 147 14.17 -3.72 6.56
C LEU A 147 15.19 -3.49 7.68
N SER A 148 16.41 -4.00 7.53
CA SER A 148 17.47 -3.89 8.53
C SER A 148 18.00 -2.48 8.72
N MET A 149 17.88 -1.62 7.68
CA MET A 149 18.31 -0.22 7.70
C MET A 149 17.16 0.77 7.94
N HIS A 150 15.91 0.27 8.03
CA HIS A 150 14.76 1.14 8.24
C HIS A 150 14.84 1.82 9.62
N ASP A 151 14.65 3.13 9.63
CA ASP A 151 14.71 3.97 10.84
C ASP A 151 15.98 3.78 11.71
N MET A 152 17.09 3.34 11.12
CA MET A 152 18.36 3.27 11.84
C MET A 152 18.79 4.65 12.37
N TYR A 153 18.40 5.72 11.68
CA TYR A 153 18.57 7.10 12.09
C TYR A 153 17.19 7.76 12.19
N PRO A 154 16.49 7.60 13.34
CA PRO A 154 15.15 8.16 13.50
C PRO A 154 15.18 9.67 13.27
N GLU A 155 14.30 10.11 12.40
CA GLU A 155 14.12 11.53 12.11
C GLU A 155 13.50 12.24 13.32
N ARG A 156 13.38 13.55 13.22
CA ARG A 156 12.70 14.35 14.23
C ARG A 156 11.30 13.80 14.48
N VAL A 157 10.92 13.71 15.73
CA VAL A 157 9.53 13.51 16.11
C VAL A 157 8.71 14.66 15.49
N ASP A 158 7.89 14.33 14.52
CA ASP A 158 6.98 15.30 13.95
C ASP A 158 5.62 15.21 14.65
N ASN A 159 4.96 16.34 14.79
CA ASN A 159 3.61 16.45 15.36
C ASN A 159 2.58 16.24 14.24
N ARG A 160 2.66 15.11 13.57
CA ARG A 160 1.82 14.77 12.43
C ARG A 160 0.36 15.20 12.58
#